data_7170d17f796f64215005e2085086e894
#
_entry.id   7170d17f796f64215005e2085086e894
#
_cell.length_a   1.000
_cell.length_b   1.000
_cell.length_c   1.000
_cell.angle_alpha   90.00
_cell.angle_beta   90.00
_cell.angle_gamma   90.00
#
_symmetry.space_group_name_H-M   'P 1'
#
loop_
_entity.id
_entity.type
_entity.pdbx_description
1 polymer ?
#
loop_
_entity_poly.entity_id
_entity_poly.type
_entity_poly.pdbx_seq_one_letter_code
_entity_poly.pdbx_strand_id
1 'polypeptide(L)'
;MSEETGVAEGGLKRSVSWKQGMFIALGVPLLILPSLYDVSSIVWGLCIVVWCLSVIQGFLQNLAYGEMVTVFPNATGLPGCAQTVFQPKNKSNPHDLRKFVGAFSAWCYWFAWCPVVAIFTMLIGDYLIRMFDLDLAGWANLGLYLAIGLCIVILMYVLGSRGLEGGAKLGTILAIISIVPIVIIIAGAFVTGMFDLDLITDRMTAPGWSWGFEDLVLLFGCFGLAQGSACAWETAAIYGPEYKEPGKDVPKALFSCGLICLFMYFFVSVGVYGSVDNLDAYGNAALVPIAEKVFGDFGKYVALFLLIVAMILVIQTGFLGSSRTLFSMAQEKNLPSWFLKVNKFGMPTNAMLFVSVFNMLLVLIVGYSGCVAGSGDTNMTILSASAMGYCIANGIALAAFVKTRRDAKFKGLDRPFKAPRGWEYLIAVMVVIQFCVWLPCLIYWSYNLSGGLMPAILGAVILLLFIPLWWYVQDHKDDVSEDRCSGKE
;
A
#
# COMPACT_ATOMS: atom_id res chain seq x y z
N MET A 1 1.86 19.88 37.74
CA MET A 1 2.19 19.43 36.37
C MET A 1 1.75 17.98 36.32
N SER A 2 0.52 17.75 35.85
CA SER A 2 -0.04 16.41 35.65
C SER A 2 0.67 15.79 34.43
N GLU A 3 1.29 14.62 34.62
CA GLU A 3 1.66 13.74 33.54
C GLU A 3 0.40 13.48 32.70
N GLU A 4 0.31 14.11 31.54
CA GLU A 4 -0.72 13.82 30.56
C GLU A 4 -0.55 12.37 30.15
N THR A 5 -1.51 11.55 30.51
CA THR A 5 -1.63 10.18 30.09
C THR A 5 -1.60 10.17 28.55
N GLY A 6 -0.53 9.63 27.94
CA GLY A 6 -0.30 9.64 26.50
C GLY A 6 -1.25 8.76 25.70
N VAL A 7 -2.55 8.97 25.90
CA VAL A 7 -3.63 8.28 25.18
C VAL A 7 -4.28 9.28 24.23
N ALA A 8 -4.29 8.97 22.93
CA ALA A 8 -5.00 9.76 21.94
C ALA A 8 -6.51 9.61 22.07
N GLU A 9 -7.28 10.56 21.52
CA GLU A 9 -8.72 10.40 21.37
C GLU A 9 -9.03 9.08 20.65
N GLY A 10 -9.81 8.20 21.30
CA GLY A 10 -10.15 6.88 20.76
C GLY A 10 -9.36 5.70 21.34
N GLY A 11 -8.50 5.90 22.36
CA GLY A 11 -7.86 4.81 23.12
C GLY A 11 -6.55 4.28 22.53
N LEU A 12 -6.02 4.87 21.44
CA LEU A 12 -4.70 4.56 20.91
C LEU A 12 -3.62 5.21 21.76
N LYS A 13 -2.48 4.51 21.95
CA LYS A 13 -1.37 5.04 22.77
C LYS A 13 -0.36 5.81 21.92
N ARG A 14 0.00 7.02 22.36
CA ARG A 14 1.10 7.82 21.75
C ARG A 14 2.45 7.28 22.21
N SER A 15 2.98 6.30 21.48
CA SER A 15 4.22 5.62 21.83
C SER A 15 5.30 5.66 20.73
N VAL A 16 4.91 5.98 19.49
CA VAL A 16 5.75 5.84 18.29
C VAL A 16 6.58 7.09 18.05
N SER A 17 7.90 6.91 17.84
CA SER A 17 8.78 7.93 17.33
C SER A 17 8.80 7.94 15.79
N TRP A 18 9.27 9.03 15.16
CA TRP A 18 9.37 9.12 13.70
C TRP A 18 10.19 7.97 13.07
N LYS A 19 11.27 7.51 13.74
CA LYS A 19 12.07 6.37 13.26
C LYS A 19 11.25 5.08 13.22
N GLN A 20 10.50 4.81 14.28
CA GLN A 20 9.65 3.62 14.36
C GLN A 20 8.55 3.63 13.29
N GLY A 21 7.88 4.77 13.09
CA GLY A 21 6.88 4.92 12.04
C GLY A 21 7.47 4.78 10.64
N MET A 22 8.65 5.34 10.39
CA MET A 22 9.40 5.13 9.15
C MET A 22 9.67 3.63 8.93
N PHE A 23 10.22 2.91 9.90
CA PHE A 23 10.54 1.49 9.76
C PHE A 23 9.32 0.60 9.48
N ILE A 24 8.15 0.93 10.04
CA ILE A 24 6.91 0.22 9.72
C ILE A 24 6.52 0.43 8.24
N ALA A 25 6.79 1.60 7.68
CA ALA A 25 6.48 1.95 6.30
C ALA A 25 7.55 1.46 5.28
N LEU A 26 8.69 0.92 5.74
CA LEU A 26 9.76 0.44 4.84
C LEU A 26 9.39 -0.84 4.05
N GLY A 27 8.19 -1.38 4.23
CA GLY A 27 7.63 -2.31 3.25
C GLY A 27 7.43 -1.67 1.87
N VAL A 28 7.13 -0.37 1.81
CA VAL A 28 6.87 0.34 0.55
C VAL A 28 8.06 0.36 -0.41
N PRO A 29 9.30 0.72 0.00
CA PRO A 29 10.47 0.64 -0.89
C PRO A 29 10.74 -0.76 -1.44
N LEU A 30 10.29 -1.81 -0.77
CA LEU A 30 10.48 -3.19 -1.19
C LEU A 30 9.44 -3.67 -2.21
N LEU A 31 8.36 -2.91 -2.41
CA LEU A 31 7.34 -3.21 -3.43
C LEU A 31 7.90 -3.15 -4.86
N ILE A 32 9.03 -2.50 -5.09
CA ILE A 32 9.71 -2.53 -6.39
C ILE A 32 10.10 -3.97 -6.80
N LEU A 33 10.48 -4.82 -5.85
CA LEU A 33 10.98 -6.15 -6.13
C LEU A 33 9.95 -7.04 -6.85
N PRO A 34 8.71 -7.20 -6.35
CA PRO A 34 7.69 -7.96 -7.05
C PRO A 34 7.08 -7.21 -8.23
N SER A 35 7.04 -5.88 -8.21
CA SER A 35 6.33 -5.09 -9.23
C SER A 35 7.19 -4.73 -10.44
N LEU A 36 8.51 -4.94 -10.38
CA LEU A 36 9.41 -4.58 -11.47
C LEU A 36 9.05 -5.35 -12.75
N TYR A 37 8.88 -6.66 -12.63
CA TYR A 37 8.52 -7.52 -13.76
C TYR A 37 7.16 -7.14 -14.35
N ASP A 38 6.17 -6.87 -13.51
CA ASP A 38 4.80 -6.56 -13.95
C ASP A 38 4.73 -5.33 -14.86
N VAL A 39 5.58 -4.33 -14.61
CA VAL A 39 5.66 -3.12 -15.44
C VAL A 39 6.62 -3.31 -16.61
N SER A 40 7.77 -3.97 -16.39
CA SER A 40 8.78 -4.14 -17.43
C SER A 40 8.33 -5.11 -18.54
N SER A 41 7.48 -6.09 -18.24
CA SER A 41 6.91 -6.99 -19.25
C SER A 41 6.04 -6.28 -20.28
N ILE A 42 5.53 -5.08 -19.95
CA ILE A 42 4.63 -4.29 -20.79
C ILE A 42 5.39 -3.16 -21.50
N VAL A 43 6.07 -2.33 -20.71
CA VAL A 43 6.69 -1.10 -21.22
C VAL A 43 8.22 -1.19 -21.32
N TRP A 44 8.79 -2.37 -21.09
CA TRP A 44 10.22 -2.66 -21.19
C TRP A 44 11.05 -1.65 -20.38
N GLY A 45 12.14 -1.09 -20.95
CA GLY A 45 13.03 -0.14 -20.28
C GLY A 45 12.35 1.16 -19.84
N LEU A 46 11.21 1.53 -20.45
CA LEU A 46 10.40 2.64 -19.97
C LEU A 46 9.89 2.42 -18.52
N CYS A 47 9.93 1.19 -18.01
CA CYS A 47 9.60 0.90 -16.60
C CYS A 47 10.46 1.72 -15.63
N ILE A 48 11.74 1.96 -15.96
CA ILE A 48 12.65 2.80 -15.16
C ILE A 48 12.09 4.23 -15.05
N VAL A 49 11.62 4.78 -16.18
CA VAL A 49 11.00 6.12 -16.21
C VAL A 49 9.72 6.13 -15.41
N VAL A 50 8.87 5.10 -15.56
CA VAL A 50 7.62 4.96 -14.77
C VAL A 50 7.93 4.98 -13.27
N TRP A 51 8.88 4.18 -12.80
CA TRP A 51 9.23 4.11 -11.39
C TRP A 51 9.82 5.41 -10.86
N CYS A 52 10.79 6.00 -11.57
CA CYS A 52 11.43 7.24 -11.14
C CYS A 52 10.45 8.42 -11.08
N LEU A 53 9.62 8.61 -12.10
CA LEU A 53 8.64 9.69 -12.11
C LEU A 53 7.52 9.46 -11.09
N SER A 54 7.10 8.21 -10.87
CA SER A 54 6.12 7.89 -9.84
C SER A 54 6.63 8.22 -8.43
N VAL A 55 7.90 7.94 -8.11
CA VAL A 55 8.47 8.35 -6.82
C VAL A 55 8.55 9.87 -6.69
N ILE A 56 8.94 10.58 -7.75
CA ILE A 56 8.92 12.06 -7.74
C ILE A 56 7.50 12.57 -7.49
N GLN A 57 6.50 12.01 -8.18
CA GLN A 57 5.09 12.33 -7.92
C GLN A 57 4.72 12.04 -6.45
N GLY A 58 5.19 10.93 -5.90
CA GLY A 58 5.02 10.59 -4.50
C GLY A 58 5.56 11.66 -3.55
N PHE A 59 6.74 12.25 -3.81
CA PHE A 59 7.26 13.37 -3.02
C PHE A 59 6.33 14.58 -3.06
N LEU A 60 5.80 14.94 -4.24
CA LEU A 60 4.88 16.05 -4.40
C LEU A 60 3.60 15.84 -3.58
N GLN A 61 3.06 14.64 -3.60
CA GLN A 61 1.86 14.25 -2.84
C GLN A 61 2.12 14.21 -1.34
N ASN A 62 3.24 13.62 -0.92
CA ASN A 62 3.56 13.45 0.50
C ASN A 62 3.87 14.78 1.22
N LEU A 63 4.30 15.82 0.51
CA LEU A 63 4.34 17.17 1.07
C LEU A 63 2.93 17.68 1.43
N ALA A 64 1.94 17.42 0.59
CA ALA A 64 0.55 17.77 0.88
C ALA A 64 0.00 16.94 2.05
N TYR A 65 0.29 15.65 2.09
CA TYR A 65 -0.14 14.76 3.18
C TYR A 65 0.52 15.11 4.51
N GLY A 66 1.82 15.43 4.50
CA GLY A 66 2.53 15.90 5.67
C GLY A 66 1.89 17.15 6.27
N GLU A 67 1.48 18.11 5.43
CA GLU A 67 0.74 19.27 5.91
C GLU A 67 -0.62 18.88 6.51
N MET A 68 -1.42 18.07 5.80
CA MET A 68 -2.75 17.68 6.29
C MET A 68 -2.69 16.96 7.63
N VAL A 69 -1.77 16.00 7.79
CA VAL A 69 -1.66 15.24 9.05
C VAL A 69 -1.15 16.09 10.21
N THR A 70 -0.33 17.12 9.95
CA THR A 70 0.08 18.06 11.00
C THR A 70 -1.05 19.02 11.39
N VAL A 71 -1.96 19.34 10.47
CA VAL A 71 -3.19 20.12 10.75
C VAL A 71 -4.23 19.28 11.50
N PHE A 72 -4.31 17.99 11.20
CA PHE A 72 -5.26 17.05 11.80
C PHE A 72 -4.53 15.91 12.51
N PRO A 73 -3.85 16.16 13.64
CA PRO A 73 -2.94 15.20 14.27
C PRO A 73 -3.62 13.96 14.86
N ASN A 74 -4.94 14.00 15.01
CA ASN A 74 -5.75 12.85 15.45
C ASN A 74 -6.33 12.06 14.27
N ALA A 75 -6.16 12.52 13.04
CA ALA A 75 -6.59 11.80 11.85
C ALA A 75 -5.60 10.68 11.50
N THR A 76 -6.14 9.53 11.12
CA THR A 76 -5.37 8.36 10.71
C THR A 76 -4.91 8.53 9.27
N GLY A 77 -3.83 9.25 9.07
CA GLY A 77 -3.21 9.50 7.77
C GLY A 77 -4.15 10.06 6.70
N LEU A 78 -3.91 9.65 5.48
CA LEU A 78 -4.67 10.05 4.29
C LEU A 78 -6.17 9.76 4.40
N PRO A 79 -6.62 8.55 4.77
CA PRO A 79 -8.05 8.25 4.88
C PRO A 79 -8.73 9.05 5.99
N GLY A 80 -8.09 9.25 7.13
CA GLY A 80 -8.62 10.05 8.22
C GLY A 80 -8.74 11.52 7.88
N CYS A 81 -7.73 12.09 7.22
CA CYS A 81 -7.77 13.47 6.76
C CYS A 81 -8.89 13.72 5.74
N ALA A 82 -9.12 12.80 4.79
CA ALA A 82 -10.22 12.91 3.85
C ALA A 82 -11.58 12.92 4.57
N GLN A 83 -11.79 12.03 5.54
CA GLN A 83 -13.02 12.00 6.35
C GLN A 83 -13.21 13.30 7.16
N THR A 84 -12.13 13.84 7.75
CA THR A 84 -12.18 15.09 8.53
C THR A 84 -12.49 16.31 7.67
N VAL A 85 -11.98 16.37 6.45
CA VAL A 85 -12.18 17.52 5.53
C VAL A 85 -13.56 17.48 4.87
N PHE A 86 -14.07 16.30 4.52
CA PHE A 86 -15.36 16.09 3.89
C PHE A 86 -16.47 15.84 4.92
N GLN A 87 -16.54 16.65 5.97
CA GLN A 87 -17.63 16.60 6.96
C GLN A 87 -18.96 17.08 6.36
N PRO A 88 -20.11 16.58 6.86
CA PRO A 88 -21.43 16.98 6.39
C PRO A 88 -21.64 18.49 6.57
N LYS A 89 -22.32 19.10 5.62
CA LYS A 89 -22.71 20.51 5.71
C LYS A 89 -23.83 20.70 6.74
N ASN A 90 -24.78 19.79 6.74
CA ASN A 90 -25.86 19.70 7.72
C ASN A 90 -25.69 18.45 8.57
N LYS A 91 -25.44 18.62 9.86
CA LYS A 91 -25.26 17.52 10.81
C LYS A 91 -26.51 16.64 10.99
N SER A 92 -27.70 17.20 10.67
CA SER A 92 -28.97 16.47 10.74
C SER A 92 -29.22 15.55 9.54
N ASN A 93 -28.42 15.67 8.45
CA ASN A 93 -28.55 14.78 7.32
C ASN A 93 -27.58 13.60 7.47
N PRO A 94 -28.04 12.37 7.79
CA PRO A 94 -27.18 11.22 7.95
C PRO A 94 -26.52 10.80 6.61
N HIS A 95 -27.19 11.06 5.47
CA HIS A 95 -26.77 10.66 4.13
C HIS A 95 -26.14 11.82 3.33
N ASP A 96 -25.41 12.73 4.00
CA ASP A 96 -24.71 13.84 3.30
C ASP A 96 -23.64 13.29 2.35
N LEU A 97 -23.72 13.65 1.08
CA LEU A 97 -22.79 13.18 0.03
C LEU A 97 -21.32 13.53 0.34
N ARG A 98 -21.06 14.64 1.02
CA ARG A 98 -19.69 15.02 1.40
C ARG A 98 -19.11 14.01 2.39
N LYS A 99 -19.91 13.63 3.41
CA LYS A 99 -19.53 12.60 4.37
C LYS A 99 -19.28 11.28 3.67
N PHE A 100 -20.14 10.91 2.71
CA PHE A 100 -19.94 9.72 1.90
C PHE A 100 -18.62 9.75 1.13
N VAL A 101 -18.27 10.86 0.45
CA VAL A 101 -17.03 10.99 -0.30
C VAL A 101 -15.79 10.77 0.60
N GLY A 102 -15.77 11.36 1.79
CA GLY A 102 -14.69 11.15 2.76
C GLY A 102 -14.59 9.70 3.23
N ALA A 103 -15.74 9.10 3.55
CA ALA A 103 -15.82 7.71 3.98
C ALA A 103 -15.45 6.73 2.83
N PHE A 104 -15.89 7.01 1.61
CA PHE A 104 -15.57 6.21 0.44
C PHE A 104 -14.06 6.26 0.10
N SER A 105 -13.43 7.43 0.26
CA SER A 105 -11.96 7.54 0.15
C SER A 105 -11.26 6.59 1.14
N ALA A 106 -11.73 6.53 2.39
CA ALA A 106 -11.14 5.65 3.39
C ALA A 106 -11.38 4.16 3.08
N TRP A 107 -12.56 3.81 2.56
CA TRP A 107 -12.86 2.45 2.09
C TRP A 107 -11.98 2.04 0.91
N CYS A 108 -11.81 2.93 -0.08
CA CYS A 108 -10.92 2.70 -1.22
C CYS A 108 -9.47 2.51 -0.77
N TYR A 109 -9.02 3.29 0.22
CA TYR A 109 -7.70 3.17 0.80
C TYR A 109 -7.52 1.85 1.57
N TRP A 110 -8.54 1.44 2.35
CA TRP A 110 -8.53 0.14 3.00
C TRP A 110 -8.40 -0.99 1.95
N PHE A 111 -9.18 -0.94 0.88
CA PHE A 111 -9.13 -1.94 -0.18
C PHE A 111 -7.79 -1.92 -0.93
N ALA A 112 -7.12 -0.78 -1.05
CA ALA A 112 -5.79 -0.71 -1.64
C ALA A 112 -4.73 -1.48 -0.83
N TRP A 113 -4.80 -1.44 0.49
CA TRP A 113 -3.80 -2.02 1.38
C TRP A 113 -4.16 -3.39 1.98
N CYS A 114 -5.44 -3.69 2.13
CA CYS A 114 -5.87 -4.92 2.75
C CYS A 114 -5.45 -6.16 1.94
N PRO A 115 -5.64 -6.25 0.62
CA PRO A 115 -5.28 -7.42 -0.19
C PRO A 115 -3.78 -7.70 -0.28
N VAL A 116 -2.93 -6.76 0.09
CA VAL A 116 -1.46 -6.91 0.14
C VAL A 116 -1.05 -8.16 0.92
N VAL A 117 -1.78 -8.52 1.98
CA VAL A 117 -1.52 -9.72 2.77
C VAL A 117 -1.73 -10.99 1.93
N ALA A 118 -2.83 -11.08 1.17
CA ALA A 118 -3.12 -12.24 0.33
C ALA A 118 -2.15 -12.34 -0.85
N ILE A 119 -1.91 -11.23 -1.57
CA ILE A 119 -1.02 -11.17 -2.74
C ILE A 119 0.37 -11.70 -2.38
N PHE A 120 0.98 -11.12 -1.35
CA PHE A 120 2.36 -11.48 -1.00
C PHE A 120 2.49 -12.76 -0.21
N THR A 121 1.40 -13.26 0.40
CA THR A 121 1.35 -14.63 0.91
C THR A 121 1.49 -15.66 -0.20
N MET A 122 0.74 -15.50 -1.30
CA MET A 122 0.84 -16.39 -2.46
C MET A 122 2.21 -16.29 -3.12
N LEU A 123 2.74 -15.07 -3.25
CA LEU A 123 4.08 -14.85 -3.79
C LEU A 123 5.19 -15.50 -2.93
N ILE A 124 5.06 -15.48 -1.60
CA ILE A 124 5.96 -16.25 -0.71
C ILE A 124 5.88 -17.75 -1.02
N GLY A 125 4.67 -18.25 -1.30
CA GLY A 125 4.50 -19.64 -1.73
C GLY A 125 5.25 -19.94 -3.02
N ASP A 126 5.18 -19.06 -4.02
CA ASP A 126 5.91 -19.19 -5.29
C ASP A 126 7.43 -19.15 -5.08
N TYR A 127 7.92 -18.29 -4.18
CA TYR A 127 9.34 -18.28 -3.81
C TYR A 127 9.80 -19.55 -3.12
N LEU A 128 8.97 -20.15 -2.25
CA LEU A 128 9.29 -21.45 -1.62
C LEU A 128 9.27 -22.60 -2.63
N ILE A 129 8.30 -22.62 -3.55
CA ILE A 129 8.25 -23.58 -4.65
C ILE A 129 9.55 -23.52 -5.47
N ARG A 130 9.97 -22.33 -5.86
CA ARG A 130 11.23 -22.12 -6.60
C ARG A 130 12.47 -22.45 -5.77
N MET A 131 12.46 -22.15 -4.46
CA MET A 131 13.61 -22.38 -3.57
C MET A 131 13.92 -23.86 -3.42
N PHE A 132 12.88 -24.68 -3.33
CA PHE A 132 12.99 -26.12 -3.08
C PHE A 132 12.70 -26.98 -4.31
N ASP A 133 12.54 -26.35 -5.48
CA ASP A 133 12.21 -26.98 -6.76
C ASP A 133 11.02 -27.95 -6.64
N LEU A 134 9.95 -27.49 -5.95
CA LEU A 134 8.75 -28.29 -5.70
C LEU A 134 7.89 -28.36 -6.96
N ASP A 135 7.45 -29.56 -7.33
CA ASP A 135 6.49 -29.77 -8.41
C ASP A 135 5.07 -29.86 -7.81
N LEU A 136 4.47 -28.71 -7.53
CA LEU A 136 3.12 -28.59 -6.96
C LEU A 136 2.16 -28.00 -7.98
N ALA A 137 0.97 -28.61 -8.09
CA ALA A 137 -0.09 -28.15 -8.97
C ALA A 137 -1.47 -28.31 -8.32
N GLY A 138 -2.45 -27.52 -8.81
CA GLY A 138 -3.84 -27.62 -8.41
C GLY A 138 -4.05 -27.47 -6.90
N TRP A 139 -4.70 -28.43 -6.29
CA TRP A 139 -5.04 -28.42 -4.86
C TRP A 139 -3.82 -28.43 -3.92
N ALA A 140 -2.71 -29.02 -4.34
CA ALA A 140 -1.49 -29.07 -3.53
C ALA A 140 -0.87 -27.67 -3.42
N ASN A 141 -0.84 -26.91 -4.52
CA ASN A 141 -0.36 -25.54 -4.54
C ASN A 141 -1.28 -24.61 -3.72
N LEU A 142 -2.60 -24.73 -3.90
CA LEU A 142 -3.58 -24.00 -3.08
C LEU A 142 -3.41 -24.31 -1.59
N GLY A 143 -3.19 -25.59 -1.24
CA GLY A 143 -2.94 -26.02 0.12
C GLY A 143 -1.71 -25.36 0.75
N LEU A 144 -0.62 -25.22 -0.03
CA LEU A 144 0.58 -24.49 0.40
C LEU A 144 0.29 -23.02 0.67
N TYR A 145 -0.41 -22.32 -0.25
CA TYR A 145 -0.77 -20.91 -0.05
C TYR A 145 -1.64 -20.69 1.19
N LEU A 146 -2.62 -21.55 1.43
CA LEU A 146 -3.47 -21.48 2.61
C LEU A 146 -2.70 -21.74 3.90
N ALA A 147 -1.77 -22.71 3.91
CA ALA A 147 -0.93 -22.99 5.06
C ALA A 147 0.00 -21.83 5.40
N ILE A 148 0.66 -21.24 4.39
CA ILE A 148 1.51 -20.06 4.56
C ILE A 148 0.66 -18.89 5.03
N GLY A 149 -0.50 -18.65 4.40
CA GLY A 149 -1.42 -17.58 4.76
C GLY A 149 -1.88 -17.65 6.21
N LEU A 150 -2.24 -18.85 6.67
CA LEU A 150 -2.62 -19.07 8.06
C LEU A 150 -1.46 -18.76 9.03
N CYS A 151 -0.26 -19.22 8.72
CA CYS A 151 0.93 -18.94 9.55
C CYS A 151 1.22 -17.43 9.61
N ILE A 152 1.19 -16.74 8.45
CA ILE A 152 1.44 -15.30 8.35
C ILE A 152 0.37 -14.50 9.09
N VAL A 153 -0.89 -14.81 8.88
CA VAL A 153 -2.01 -14.08 9.52
C VAL A 153 -1.96 -14.24 11.04
N ILE A 154 -1.70 -15.45 11.54
CA ILE A 154 -1.52 -15.70 12.97
C ILE A 154 -0.33 -14.90 13.51
N LEU A 155 0.81 -14.93 12.81
CA LEU A 155 2.00 -14.17 13.18
C LEU A 155 1.70 -12.66 13.27
N MET A 156 1.09 -12.09 12.23
CA MET A 156 0.74 -10.67 12.17
C MET A 156 -0.28 -10.28 13.24
N TYR A 157 -1.28 -11.12 13.49
CA TYR A 157 -2.27 -10.88 14.53
C TYR A 157 -1.65 -10.92 15.93
N VAL A 158 -0.85 -11.94 16.24
CA VAL A 158 -0.23 -12.11 17.57
C VAL A 158 0.78 -11.01 17.84
N LEU A 159 1.66 -10.70 16.90
CA LEU A 159 2.66 -9.65 17.07
C LEU A 159 2.02 -8.25 17.05
N GLY A 160 1.10 -8.01 16.13
CA GLY A 160 0.37 -6.74 16.03
C GLY A 160 -0.49 -6.46 17.25
N SER A 161 -1.08 -7.47 17.88
CA SER A 161 -1.90 -7.31 19.10
C SER A 161 -1.11 -6.94 20.35
N ARG A 162 0.21 -7.12 20.36
CA ARG A 162 1.09 -6.78 21.50
C ARG A 162 1.53 -5.31 21.56
N GLY A 163 1.03 -4.48 20.66
CA GLY A 163 1.32 -3.05 20.59
C GLY A 163 2.16 -2.67 19.37
N LEU A 164 2.08 -1.40 18.98
CA LEU A 164 2.75 -0.90 17.79
C LEU A 164 4.28 -0.89 17.94
N GLU A 165 4.81 -0.76 19.15
CA GLU A 165 6.26 -0.84 19.40
C GLU A 165 6.83 -2.22 19.03
N GLY A 166 6.10 -3.29 19.29
CA GLY A 166 6.47 -4.65 18.86
C GLY A 166 6.52 -4.77 17.34
N GLY A 167 5.51 -4.22 16.66
CA GLY A 167 5.46 -4.14 15.21
C GLY A 167 6.62 -3.33 14.63
N ALA A 168 6.94 -2.18 15.23
CA ALA A 168 8.07 -1.35 14.81
C ALA A 168 9.43 -2.04 14.96
N LYS A 169 9.63 -2.80 16.04
CA LYS A 169 10.86 -3.60 16.24
C LYS A 169 10.99 -4.69 15.17
N LEU A 170 9.90 -5.43 14.92
CA LEU A 170 9.88 -6.42 13.85
C LEU A 170 10.16 -5.79 12.49
N GLY A 171 9.49 -4.69 12.15
CA GLY A 171 9.71 -3.95 10.92
C GLY A 171 11.16 -3.48 10.76
N THR A 172 11.80 -3.02 11.84
CA THR A 172 13.21 -2.61 11.83
C THR A 172 14.13 -3.80 11.49
N ILE A 173 13.92 -4.94 12.14
CA ILE A 173 14.71 -6.16 11.90
C ILE A 173 14.54 -6.63 10.46
N LEU A 174 13.29 -6.76 9.99
CA LEU A 174 12.98 -7.19 8.64
C LEU A 174 13.56 -6.24 7.58
N ALA A 175 13.47 -4.91 7.80
CA ALA A 175 14.01 -3.90 6.89
C ALA A 175 15.55 -4.00 6.77
N ILE A 176 16.26 -4.14 7.88
CA ILE A 176 17.72 -4.27 7.85
C ILE A 176 18.14 -5.57 7.17
N ILE A 177 17.50 -6.69 7.50
CA ILE A 177 17.82 -8.00 6.94
C ILE A 177 17.50 -8.07 5.44
N SER A 178 16.47 -7.34 4.94
CA SER A 178 16.11 -7.36 3.52
C SER A 178 16.81 -6.26 2.72
N ILE A 179 16.67 -4.99 3.08
CA ILE A 179 17.13 -3.86 2.25
C ILE A 179 18.65 -3.88 2.05
N VAL A 180 19.42 -4.06 3.14
CA VAL A 180 20.88 -3.97 3.05
C VAL A 180 21.48 -5.07 2.16
N PRO A 181 21.16 -6.36 2.33
CA PRO A 181 21.69 -7.39 1.45
C PRO A 181 21.17 -7.29 0.01
N ILE A 182 19.92 -6.87 -0.22
CA ILE A 182 19.39 -6.64 -1.57
C ILE A 182 20.19 -5.57 -2.28
N VAL A 183 20.50 -4.46 -1.61
CA VAL A 183 21.36 -3.41 -2.17
C VAL A 183 22.75 -3.94 -2.48
N ILE A 184 23.32 -4.79 -1.62
CA ILE A 184 24.64 -5.41 -1.85
C ILE A 184 24.61 -6.33 -3.07
N ILE A 185 23.55 -7.15 -3.24
CA ILE A 185 23.40 -8.04 -4.39
C ILE A 185 23.35 -7.24 -5.67
N ILE A 186 22.51 -6.19 -5.72
CA ILE A 186 22.39 -5.34 -6.91
C ILE A 186 23.68 -4.58 -7.19
N ALA A 187 24.36 -4.06 -6.16
CA ALA A 187 25.68 -3.46 -6.30
C ALA A 187 26.71 -4.45 -6.86
N GLY A 188 26.57 -5.73 -6.48
CA GLY A 188 27.38 -6.82 -7.01
C GLY A 188 27.29 -6.98 -8.52
N ALA A 189 26.14 -6.67 -9.14
CA ALA A 189 25.99 -6.70 -10.60
C ALA A 189 26.94 -5.73 -11.29
N PHE A 190 27.14 -4.54 -10.73
CA PHE A 190 28.08 -3.54 -11.26
C PHE A 190 29.55 -3.98 -11.07
N VAL A 191 29.86 -4.60 -9.94
CA VAL A 191 31.24 -5.05 -9.62
C VAL A 191 31.64 -6.29 -10.44
N THR A 192 30.69 -7.20 -10.67
CA THR A 192 30.94 -8.45 -11.44
C THR A 192 30.90 -8.26 -12.95
N GLY A 193 30.62 -7.03 -13.44
CA GLY A 193 30.49 -6.73 -14.85
C GLY A 193 29.22 -7.34 -15.50
N MET A 194 28.22 -7.68 -14.69
CA MET A 194 26.93 -8.16 -15.20
C MET A 194 26.06 -7.00 -15.69
N PHE A 195 26.26 -5.80 -15.14
CA PHE A 195 25.54 -4.61 -15.57
C PHE A 195 26.03 -4.14 -16.95
N ASP A 196 25.10 -4.00 -17.87
CA ASP A 196 25.35 -3.50 -19.21
C ASP A 196 24.31 -2.43 -19.54
N LEU A 197 24.77 -1.24 -19.89
CA LEU A 197 23.91 -0.13 -20.26
C LEU A 197 23.18 -0.39 -21.58
N ASP A 198 23.81 -1.14 -22.50
CA ASP A 198 23.21 -1.48 -23.78
C ASP A 198 21.96 -2.34 -23.60
N LEU A 199 21.90 -3.18 -22.55
CA LEU A 199 20.68 -3.89 -22.19
C LEU A 199 19.48 -2.96 -21.89
N ILE A 200 19.75 -1.76 -21.38
CA ILE A 200 18.70 -0.76 -21.13
C ILE A 200 18.36 -0.02 -22.42
N THR A 201 19.38 0.47 -23.15
CA THR A 201 19.18 1.32 -24.32
C THR A 201 18.56 0.56 -25.49
N ASP A 202 18.99 -0.67 -25.74
CA ASP A 202 18.49 -1.51 -26.84
C ASP A 202 17.08 -2.05 -26.56
N ARG A 203 16.71 -2.14 -25.29
CA ARG A 203 15.40 -2.62 -24.83
C ARG A 203 14.56 -1.52 -24.16
N MET A 204 14.73 -0.26 -24.58
CA MET A 204 14.02 0.87 -23.96
C MET A 204 12.51 0.78 -24.17
N THR A 205 12.06 0.29 -25.33
CA THR A 205 10.64 0.14 -25.67
C THR A 205 10.32 -1.28 -26.12
N ALA A 206 9.08 -1.71 -25.95
CA ALA A 206 8.62 -3.00 -26.43
C ALA A 206 8.70 -3.11 -27.97
N PRO A 207 8.87 -4.31 -28.52
CA PRO A 207 8.82 -4.53 -29.96
C PRO A 207 7.50 -4.02 -30.55
N GLY A 208 7.59 -3.23 -31.62
CA GLY A 208 6.40 -2.62 -32.26
C GLY A 208 5.90 -1.35 -31.59
N TRP A 209 6.59 -0.84 -30.57
CA TRP A 209 6.23 0.42 -29.92
C TRP A 209 6.27 1.60 -30.90
N SER A 210 5.15 2.28 -31.08
CA SER A 210 4.95 3.32 -32.08
C SER A 210 4.69 4.72 -31.50
N TRP A 211 4.58 4.82 -30.17
CA TRP A 211 4.09 6.02 -29.45
C TRP A 211 2.65 6.39 -29.86
N GLY A 212 1.90 5.43 -30.39
CA GLY A 212 0.49 5.59 -30.69
C GLY A 212 -0.38 5.74 -29.45
N PHE A 213 -1.69 5.93 -29.67
CA PHE A 213 -2.63 6.12 -28.57
C PHE A 213 -2.65 4.92 -27.61
N GLU A 214 -2.61 3.71 -28.15
CA GLU A 214 -2.62 2.49 -27.34
C GLU A 214 -1.40 2.36 -26.46
N ASP A 215 -0.20 2.58 -27.02
CA ASP A 215 1.07 2.57 -26.28
C ASP A 215 1.07 3.59 -25.13
N LEU A 216 0.54 4.80 -25.39
CA LEU A 216 0.45 5.83 -24.35
C LEU A 216 -0.55 5.46 -23.25
N VAL A 217 -1.68 4.83 -23.61
CA VAL A 217 -2.66 4.35 -22.61
C VAL A 217 -2.06 3.24 -21.76
N LEU A 218 -1.30 2.31 -22.34
CA LEU A 218 -0.58 1.27 -21.60
C LEU A 218 0.48 1.88 -20.67
N LEU A 219 1.27 2.82 -21.17
CA LEU A 219 2.27 3.53 -20.36
C LEU A 219 1.63 4.26 -19.17
N PHE A 220 0.54 4.99 -19.42
CA PHE A 220 -0.19 5.69 -18.36
C PHE A 220 -0.93 4.74 -17.41
N GLY A 221 -1.34 3.56 -17.89
CA GLY A 221 -1.84 2.49 -17.05
C GLY A 221 -0.77 1.97 -16.07
N CYS A 222 0.47 1.81 -16.53
CA CYS A 222 1.61 1.47 -15.68
C CYS A 222 1.89 2.55 -14.61
N PHE A 223 1.75 3.85 -14.94
CA PHE A 223 1.80 4.91 -13.93
C PHE A 223 0.66 4.78 -12.92
N GLY A 224 -0.56 4.44 -13.36
CA GLY A 224 -1.70 4.16 -12.48
C GLY A 224 -1.42 3.00 -11.51
N LEU A 225 -0.83 1.90 -12.01
CA LEU A 225 -0.41 0.76 -11.19
C LEU A 225 0.69 1.15 -10.19
N ALA A 226 1.68 1.88 -10.64
CA ALA A 226 2.82 2.31 -9.82
C ALA A 226 2.44 3.24 -8.65
N GLN A 227 1.25 3.88 -8.69
CA GLN A 227 0.78 4.72 -7.58
C GLN A 227 0.70 3.94 -6.26
N GLY A 228 0.17 2.72 -6.28
CA GLY A 228 0.00 1.88 -5.09
C GLY A 228 1.30 1.35 -4.50
N SER A 229 2.42 1.53 -5.19
CA SER A 229 3.74 1.10 -4.73
C SER A 229 4.72 2.27 -4.59
N ALA A 230 5.05 2.95 -5.69
CA ALA A 230 6.09 3.98 -5.71
C ALA A 230 5.70 5.31 -5.03
N CYS A 231 4.42 5.58 -4.80
CA CYS A 231 3.95 6.79 -4.12
C CYS A 231 3.50 6.55 -2.67
N ALA A 232 3.36 5.30 -2.27
CA ALA A 232 2.52 4.85 -1.16
C ALA A 232 3.18 4.88 0.22
N TRP A 233 4.33 5.57 0.41
CA TRP A 233 4.95 5.70 1.74
C TRP A 233 4.23 6.68 2.69
N GLU A 234 3.14 7.32 2.24
CA GLU A 234 2.21 8.03 3.12
C GLU A 234 1.60 7.10 4.19
N THR A 235 1.73 5.79 4.05
CA THR A 235 1.41 4.82 5.11
C THR A 235 2.10 5.13 6.43
N ALA A 236 3.27 5.78 6.42
CA ALA A 236 3.90 6.28 7.63
C ALA A 236 3.01 7.28 8.40
N ALA A 237 2.15 8.03 7.70
CA ALA A 237 1.24 8.99 8.31
C ALA A 237 -0.02 8.35 8.92
N ILE A 238 -0.34 7.09 8.61
CA ILE A 238 -1.48 6.36 9.20
C ILE A 238 -1.39 6.31 10.72
N TYR A 239 -0.17 6.27 11.24
CA TYR A 239 0.12 6.24 12.66
C TYR A 239 0.09 7.63 13.32
N GLY A 240 -0.45 8.66 12.63
CA GLY A 240 -0.57 10.03 13.12
C GLY A 240 -1.00 10.14 14.59
N PRO A 241 -2.12 9.50 15.00
CA PRO A 241 -2.59 9.51 16.38
C PRO A 241 -1.65 8.82 17.38
N GLU A 242 -0.77 7.93 16.92
CA GLU A 242 0.13 7.13 17.76
C GLU A 242 1.55 7.71 17.88
N TYR A 243 1.91 8.73 17.05
CA TYR A 243 3.19 9.44 17.19
C TYR A 243 3.25 10.29 18.45
N LYS A 244 4.43 10.37 19.06
CA LYS A 244 4.70 11.19 20.25
C LYS A 244 4.48 12.67 19.96
N GLU A 245 5.05 13.17 18.87
CA GLU A 245 4.91 14.55 18.39
C GLU A 245 4.46 14.57 16.92
N PRO A 246 3.16 14.35 16.60
CA PRO A 246 2.70 14.19 15.21
C PRO A 246 3.14 15.34 14.28
N GLY A 247 3.10 16.58 14.76
CA GLY A 247 3.49 17.77 13.98
C GLY A 247 4.95 17.79 13.52
N LYS A 248 5.84 17.06 14.20
CA LYS A 248 7.26 16.96 13.86
C LYS A 248 7.63 15.57 13.32
N ASP A 249 7.06 14.53 13.92
CA ASP A 249 7.43 13.15 13.63
C ASP A 249 6.92 12.69 12.28
N VAL A 250 5.69 13.06 11.89
CA VAL A 250 5.10 12.64 10.61
C VAL A 250 5.88 13.19 9.41
N PRO A 251 6.20 14.50 9.31
CA PRO A 251 6.99 15.00 8.20
C PRO A 251 8.38 14.36 8.09
N LYS A 252 9.03 14.09 9.25
CA LYS A 252 10.34 13.41 9.27
C LYS A 252 10.24 11.96 8.78
N ALA A 253 9.22 11.21 9.23
CA ALA A 253 9.00 9.84 8.80
C ALA A 253 8.71 9.76 7.29
N LEU A 254 7.83 10.64 6.77
CA LEU A 254 7.49 10.72 5.35
C LEU A 254 8.71 11.05 4.50
N PHE A 255 9.47 12.09 4.86
CA PHE A 255 10.64 12.51 4.10
C PHE A 255 11.73 11.43 4.08
N SER A 256 12.03 10.83 5.24
CA SER A 256 13.06 9.79 5.35
C SER A 256 12.68 8.53 4.59
N CYS A 257 11.41 8.09 4.68
CA CYS A 257 10.92 6.95 3.92
C CYS A 257 10.95 7.23 2.41
N GLY A 258 10.55 8.44 1.99
CA GLY A 258 10.58 8.88 0.60
C GLY A 258 11.99 8.85 -0.01
N LEU A 259 13.02 9.26 0.74
CA LEU A 259 14.41 9.18 0.26
C LEU A 259 14.86 7.73 0.05
N ILE A 260 14.45 6.81 0.94
CA ILE A 260 14.74 5.38 0.78
C ILE A 260 13.98 4.83 -0.42
N CYS A 261 12.70 5.22 -0.62
CA CYS A 261 11.94 4.87 -1.82
C CYS A 261 12.64 5.35 -3.09
N LEU A 262 13.05 6.62 -3.15
CA LEU A 262 13.73 7.18 -4.31
C LEU A 262 15.00 6.39 -4.66
N PHE A 263 15.81 6.08 -3.65
CA PHE A 263 17.00 5.27 -3.83
C PHE A 263 16.66 3.86 -4.32
N MET A 264 15.74 3.16 -3.64
CA MET A 264 15.41 1.77 -3.97
C MET A 264 14.76 1.64 -5.34
N TYR A 265 13.78 2.48 -5.67
CA TYR A 265 13.10 2.39 -6.97
C TYR A 265 14.03 2.70 -8.14
N PHE A 266 14.92 3.68 -7.99
CA PHE A 266 15.94 3.96 -9.01
C PHE A 266 16.97 2.84 -9.08
N PHE A 267 17.60 2.49 -7.96
CA PHE A 267 18.73 1.57 -7.92
C PHE A 267 18.34 0.15 -8.32
N VAL A 268 17.18 -0.33 -7.85
CA VAL A 268 16.68 -1.66 -8.18
C VAL A 268 16.25 -1.73 -9.65
N SER A 269 15.46 -0.75 -10.13
CA SER A 269 15.00 -0.78 -11.53
C SER A 269 16.15 -0.73 -12.54
N VAL A 270 17.09 0.18 -12.33
CA VAL A 270 18.29 0.28 -13.21
C VAL A 270 19.18 -0.95 -13.06
N GLY A 271 19.48 -1.35 -11.82
CA GLY A 271 20.40 -2.45 -11.54
C GLY A 271 19.89 -3.80 -12.05
N VAL A 272 18.62 -4.10 -11.82
CA VAL A 272 18.03 -5.38 -12.29
C VAL A 272 17.81 -5.35 -13.79
N TYR A 273 17.19 -4.31 -14.35
CA TYR A 273 16.88 -4.24 -15.77
C TYR A 273 18.14 -4.19 -16.65
N GLY A 274 19.20 -3.53 -16.19
CA GLY A 274 20.50 -3.48 -16.87
C GLY A 274 21.39 -4.70 -16.65
N SER A 275 20.97 -5.68 -15.83
CA SER A 275 21.80 -6.86 -15.53
C SER A 275 21.13 -8.18 -15.91
N VAL A 276 19.81 -8.22 -16.09
CA VAL A 276 19.06 -9.43 -16.40
C VAL A 276 18.53 -9.37 -17.82
N ASP A 277 19.08 -10.21 -18.69
CA ASP A 277 18.71 -10.22 -20.11
C ASP A 277 17.28 -10.76 -20.32
N ASN A 278 16.95 -11.87 -19.71
CA ASN A 278 15.64 -12.50 -19.83
C ASN A 278 14.86 -12.42 -18.51
N LEU A 279 14.15 -11.31 -18.30
CA LEU A 279 13.31 -11.12 -17.11
C LEU A 279 12.12 -12.09 -17.08
N ASP A 280 11.59 -12.52 -18.23
CA ASP A 280 10.46 -13.44 -18.32
C ASP A 280 10.75 -14.80 -17.69
N ALA A 281 12.00 -15.26 -17.77
CA ALA A 281 12.42 -16.52 -17.14
C ALA A 281 12.36 -16.49 -15.61
N TYR A 282 12.54 -15.30 -15.02
CA TYR A 282 12.62 -15.12 -13.58
C TYR A 282 11.35 -14.50 -12.99
N GLY A 283 10.59 -13.72 -13.78
CA GLY A 283 9.39 -13.03 -13.31
C GLY A 283 9.66 -12.19 -12.06
N ASN A 284 8.87 -12.37 -11.03
CA ASN A 284 9.00 -11.63 -9.76
C ASN A 284 10.24 -12.04 -8.91
N ALA A 285 11.04 -12.99 -9.38
CA ALA A 285 12.29 -13.41 -8.75
C ALA A 285 13.55 -12.90 -9.49
N ALA A 286 13.47 -11.75 -10.15
CA ALA A 286 14.53 -11.17 -10.98
C ALA A 286 15.85 -10.87 -10.23
N LEU A 287 15.84 -10.92 -8.89
CA LEU A 287 17.06 -10.80 -8.06
C LEU A 287 17.93 -12.07 -8.11
N VAL A 288 17.35 -13.23 -8.45
CA VAL A 288 18.02 -14.55 -8.41
C VAL A 288 19.25 -14.59 -9.31
N PRO A 289 19.18 -14.26 -10.63
CA PRO A 289 20.34 -14.37 -11.51
C PRO A 289 21.50 -13.47 -11.09
N ILE A 290 21.22 -12.32 -10.49
CA ILE A 290 22.25 -11.42 -9.96
C ILE A 290 22.92 -12.06 -8.74
N ALA A 291 22.13 -12.62 -7.83
CA ALA A 291 22.67 -13.27 -6.64
C ALA A 291 23.48 -14.53 -6.98
N GLU A 292 23.06 -15.31 -7.96
CA GLU A 292 23.82 -16.46 -8.47
C GLU A 292 25.16 -16.02 -9.08
N LYS A 293 25.20 -14.90 -9.80
CA LYS A 293 26.45 -14.35 -10.31
C LYS A 293 27.41 -13.90 -9.20
N VAL A 294 26.86 -13.36 -8.10
CA VAL A 294 27.66 -12.84 -6.98
C VAL A 294 28.10 -13.95 -6.02
N PHE A 295 27.25 -14.92 -5.74
CA PHE A 295 27.44 -15.94 -4.69
C PHE A 295 27.51 -17.39 -5.22
N GLY A 296 27.51 -17.60 -6.55
CA GLY A 296 27.40 -18.92 -7.15
C GLY A 296 26.03 -19.55 -6.90
N ASP A 297 25.94 -20.88 -6.99
CA ASP A 297 24.68 -21.63 -6.88
C ASP A 297 23.92 -21.35 -5.57
N PHE A 298 24.61 -20.97 -4.52
CA PHE A 298 23.99 -20.60 -3.24
C PHE A 298 23.21 -19.27 -3.33
N GLY A 299 23.52 -18.44 -4.33
CA GLY A 299 22.86 -17.14 -4.57
C GLY A 299 21.35 -17.27 -4.77
N LYS A 300 20.85 -18.34 -5.42
CA LYS A 300 19.41 -18.64 -5.55
C LYS A 300 18.71 -18.64 -4.19
N TYR A 301 19.26 -19.37 -3.25
CA TYR A 301 18.66 -19.51 -1.90
C TYR A 301 18.71 -18.19 -1.13
N VAL A 302 19.83 -17.45 -1.23
CA VAL A 302 19.98 -16.15 -0.59
C VAL A 302 18.94 -15.16 -1.14
N ALA A 303 18.83 -15.04 -2.47
CA ALA A 303 17.88 -14.11 -3.10
C ALA A 303 16.44 -14.43 -2.72
N LEU A 304 16.02 -15.69 -2.84
CA LEU A 304 14.65 -16.11 -2.52
C LEU A 304 14.33 -15.93 -1.04
N PHE A 305 15.28 -16.22 -0.14
CA PHE A 305 15.12 -15.96 1.29
C PHE A 305 14.92 -14.46 1.58
N LEU A 306 15.72 -13.59 0.97
CA LEU A 306 15.61 -12.14 1.15
C LEU A 306 14.30 -11.60 0.57
N LEU A 307 13.84 -12.12 -0.56
CA LEU A 307 12.54 -11.78 -1.14
C LEU A 307 11.40 -12.18 -0.20
N ILE A 308 11.45 -13.37 0.41
CA ILE A 308 10.46 -13.80 1.42
C ILE A 308 10.45 -12.84 2.62
N VAL A 309 11.63 -12.49 3.16
CA VAL A 309 11.74 -11.56 4.29
C VAL A 309 11.18 -10.18 3.91
N ALA A 310 11.48 -9.70 2.70
CA ALA A 310 10.94 -8.46 2.17
C ALA A 310 9.41 -8.49 2.10
N MET A 311 8.81 -9.57 1.59
CA MET A 311 7.36 -9.72 1.49
C MET A 311 6.70 -9.77 2.87
N ILE A 312 7.32 -10.36 3.87
CA ILE A 312 6.80 -10.34 5.26
C ILE A 312 6.73 -8.91 5.79
N LEU A 313 7.71 -8.04 5.49
CA LEU A 313 7.67 -6.63 5.87
C LEU A 313 6.57 -5.87 5.12
N VAL A 314 6.39 -6.11 3.84
CA VAL A 314 5.29 -5.53 3.04
C VAL A 314 3.94 -5.94 3.61
N ILE A 315 3.75 -7.22 3.91
CA ILE A 315 2.54 -7.75 4.56
C ILE A 315 2.29 -7.06 5.90
N GLN A 316 3.31 -6.88 6.73
CA GLN A 316 3.19 -6.18 8.01
C GLN A 316 2.70 -4.74 7.81
N THR A 317 3.26 -4.01 6.83
CA THR A 317 2.85 -2.64 6.50
C THR A 317 1.36 -2.59 6.12
N GLY A 318 0.93 -3.46 5.21
CA GLY A 318 -0.47 -3.55 4.75
C GLY A 318 -1.43 -3.98 5.86
N PHE A 319 -1.08 -4.98 6.65
CA PHE A 319 -1.90 -5.50 7.75
C PHE A 319 -2.16 -4.45 8.82
N LEU A 320 -1.11 -3.77 9.28
CA LEU A 320 -1.23 -2.75 10.31
C LEU A 320 -1.95 -1.49 9.80
N GLY A 321 -1.67 -1.06 8.57
CA GLY A 321 -2.27 0.12 7.95
C GLY A 321 -3.76 -0.07 7.68
N SER A 322 -4.15 -1.19 7.05
CA SER A 322 -5.55 -1.49 6.74
C SER A 322 -6.42 -1.67 7.99
N SER A 323 -5.88 -2.29 9.05
CA SER A 323 -6.59 -2.43 10.33
C SER A 323 -6.90 -1.07 10.98
N ARG A 324 -5.96 -0.11 10.89
CA ARG A 324 -6.17 1.24 11.43
C ARG A 324 -7.14 2.06 10.60
N THR A 325 -7.15 1.84 9.30
CA THR A 325 -8.11 2.48 8.42
C THR A 325 -9.54 2.10 8.78
N LEU A 326 -9.84 0.81 9.00
CA LEU A 326 -11.16 0.35 9.46
C LEU A 326 -11.52 0.94 10.82
N PHE A 327 -10.58 0.96 11.75
CA PHE A 327 -10.77 1.57 13.06
C PHE A 327 -11.11 3.06 12.95
N SER A 328 -10.35 3.82 12.14
CA SER A 328 -10.62 5.23 11.88
C SER A 328 -12.00 5.48 11.26
N MET A 329 -12.41 4.62 10.31
CA MET A 329 -13.75 4.72 9.70
C MET A 329 -14.85 4.51 10.74
N ALA A 330 -14.65 3.59 11.70
CA ALA A 330 -15.61 3.36 12.78
C ALA A 330 -15.60 4.54 13.79
N GLN A 331 -14.45 5.17 14.06
CA GLN A 331 -14.38 6.39 14.88
C GLN A 331 -15.20 7.53 14.29
N GLU A 332 -15.16 7.70 12.98
CA GLU A 332 -15.94 8.69 12.23
C GLU A 332 -17.41 8.25 11.96
N LYS A 333 -17.83 7.14 12.59
CA LYS A 333 -19.19 6.57 12.45
C LYS A 333 -19.56 6.24 10.99
N ASN A 334 -18.59 5.74 10.23
CA ASN A 334 -18.75 5.29 8.86
C ASN A 334 -18.74 3.76 8.72
N LEU A 335 -18.38 3.06 9.79
CA LEU A 335 -18.46 1.60 9.94
C LEU A 335 -19.06 1.24 11.32
N PRO A 336 -19.52 -0.02 11.51
CA PRO A 336 -20.06 -0.48 12.77
C PRO A 336 -19.07 -0.32 13.94
N SER A 337 -19.60 -0.07 15.15
CA SER A 337 -18.82 0.10 16.39
C SER A 337 -17.99 -1.14 16.76
N TRP A 338 -18.35 -2.31 16.23
CA TRP A 338 -17.59 -3.54 16.39
C TRP A 338 -16.09 -3.36 16.05
N PHE A 339 -15.76 -2.51 15.09
CA PHE A 339 -14.36 -2.20 14.71
C PHE A 339 -13.62 -1.33 15.73
N LEU A 340 -14.32 -0.72 16.69
CA LEU A 340 -13.71 0.14 17.73
C LEU A 340 -13.08 -0.63 18.88
N LYS A 341 -13.23 -1.97 18.93
CA LYS A 341 -12.69 -2.77 20.02
C LYS A 341 -11.16 -2.73 20.00
N VAL A 342 -10.59 -2.22 21.08
CA VAL A 342 -9.15 -2.21 21.33
C VAL A 342 -8.80 -3.12 22.50
N ASN A 343 -7.60 -3.69 22.48
CA ASN A 343 -7.08 -4.48 23.61
C ASN A 343 -6.32 -3.59 24.61
N LYS A 344 -5.82 -4.19 25.70
CA LYS A 344 -5.02 -3.51 26.73
C LYS A 344 -3.76 -2.78 26.23
N PHE A 345 -3.32 -3.11 25.02
CA PHE A 345 -2.17 -2.47 24.36
C PHE A 345 -2.58 -1.34 23.40
N GLY A 346 -3.88 -1.01 23.31
CA GLY A 346 -4.40 0.00 22.39
C GLY A 346 -4.45 -0.45 20.93
N MET A 347 -4.54 -1.76 20.64
CA MET A 347 -4.56 -2.28 19.28
C MET A 347 -5.97 -2.67 18.84
N PRO A 348 -6.41 -2.32 17.61
CA PRO A 348 -7.79 -2.54 17.13
C PRO A 348 -7.99 -4.01 16.71
N THR A 349 -8.24 -4.88 17.70
CA THR A 349 -8.24 -6.35 17.51
C THR A 349 -9.33 -6.85 16.57
N ASN A 350 -10.53 -6.26 16.59
CA ASN A 350 -11.60 -6.68 15.68
C ASN A 350 -11.32 -6.27 14.24
N ALA A 351 -10.73 -5.09 14.02
CA ALA A 351 -10.28 -4.68 12.69
C ALA A 351 -9.17 -5.60 12.16
N MET A 352 -8.21 -5.98 13.02
CA MET A 352 -7.17 -6.95 12.68
C MET A 352 -7.74 -8.32 12.35
N LEU A 353 -8.73 -8.79 13.11
CA LEU A 353 -9.44 -10.06 12.85
C LEU A 353 -10.15 -10.03 11.49
N PHE A 354 -10.85 -8.93 11.20
CA PHE A 354 -11.52 -8.77 9.90
C PHE A 354 -10.53 -8.81 8.73
N VAL A 355 -9.42 -8.07 8.83
CA VAL A 355 -8.35 -8.11 7.81
C VAL A 355 -7.79 -9.52 7.64
N SER A 356 -7.62 -10.26 8.74
CA SER A 356 -7.16 -11.64 8.73
C SER A 356 -8.09 -12.56 7.96
N VAL A 357 -9.38 -12.56 8.34
CA VAL A 357 -10.41 -13.41 7.70
C VAL A 357 -10.59 -13.04 6.23
N PHE A 358 -10.67 -11.74 5.93
CA PHE A 358 -10.82 -11.26 4.55
C PHE A 358 -9.68 -11.75 3.64
N ASN A 359 -8.43 -11.66 4.10
CA ASN A 359 -7.29 -12.12 3.31
C ASN A 359 -7.24 -13.65 3.17
N MET A 360 -7.62 -14.41 4.18
CA MET A 360 -7.72 -15.87 4.03
C MET A 360 -8.78 -16.27 3.01
N LEU A 361 -9.91 -15.54 2.97
CA LEU A 361 -10.92 -15.74 1.93
C LEU A 361 -10.41 -15.35 0.54
N LEU A 362 -9.63 -14.26 0.43
CA LEU A 362 -8.99 -13.89 -0.85
C LEU A 362 -8.00 -14.96 -1.30
N VAL A 363 -7.12 -15.47 -0.44
CA VAL A 363 -6.19 -16.56 -0.79
C VAL A 363 -6.96 -17.78 -1.26
N LEU A 364 -8.07 -18.13 -0.60
CA LEU A 364 -8.91 -19.26 -0.99
C LEU A 364 -9.54 -19.05 -2.37
N ILE A 365 -10.23 -17.91 -2.58
CA ILE A 365 -10.99 -17.64 -3.82
C ILE A 365 -10.05 -17.47 -5.01
N VAL A 366 -9.04 -16.64 -4.85
CA VAL A 366 -8.11 -16.28 -5.92
C VAL A 366 -7.12 -17.41 -6.17
N GLY A 367 -6.59 -18.02 -5.11
CA GLY A 367 -5.74 -19.20 -5.24
C GLY A 367 -6.48 -20.39 -5.89
N TYR A 368 -7.76 -20.61 -5.54
CA TYR A 368 -8.58 -21.60 -6.24
C TYR A 368 -8.73 -21.28 -7.73
N SER A 369 -9.04 -20.03 -8.05
CA SER A 369 -9.19 -19.57 -9.45
C SER A 369 -7.92 -19.81 -10.27
N GLY A 370 -6.74 -19.48 -9.74
CA GLY A 370 -5.48 -19.67 -10.44
C GLY A 370 -4.98 -21.10 -10.46
N CYS A 371 -4.89 -21.73 -9.29
CA CYS A 371 -4.26 -23.04 -9.18
C CYS A 371 -5.15 -24.19 -9.66
N VAL A 372 -6.47 -24.10 -9.45
CA VAL A 372 -7.40 -25.21 -9.69
C VAL A 372 -8.26 -24.97 -10.94
N ALA A 373 -8.78 -23.76 -11.09
CA ALA A 373 -9.65 -23.42 -12.25
C ALA A 373 -8.86 -22.97 -13.48
N GLY A 374 -7.55 -22.71 -13.36
CA GLY A 374 -6.69 -22.34 -14.50
C GLY A 374 -6.96 -20.97 -15.10
N SER A 375 -7.45 -20.00 -14.29
CA SER A 375 -7.92 -18.67 -14.76
C SER A 375 -6.79 -17.65 -14.98
N GLY A 376 -5.52 -18.06 -15.10
CA GLY A 376 -4.39 -17.16 -15.34
C GLY A 376 -3.78 -16.54 -14.07
N ASP A 377 -3.04 -15.43 -14.23
CA ASP A 377 -2.32 -14.80 -13.11
C ASP A 377 -3.28 -14.08 -12.15
N THR A 378 -3.49 -14.74 -11.03
CA THR A 378 -4.45 -14.32 -10.00
C THR A 378 -3.90 -13.25 -9.08
N ASN A 379 -2.58 -13.19 -8.89
CA ASN A 379 -1.93 -12.13 -8.11
C ASN A 379 -2.11 -10.77 -8.78
N MET A 380 -1.91 -10.73 -10.11
CA MET A 380 -2.10 -9.53 -10.90
C MET A 380 -3.55 -9.05 -10.90
N THR A 381 -4.52 -9.98 -10.87
CA THR A 381 -5.95 -9.65 -10.78
C THR A 381 -6.27 -8.85 -9.51
N ILE A 382 -5.77 -9.30 -8.34
CA ILE A 382 -6.02 -8.59 -7.07
C ILE A 382 -5.23 -7.28 -7.04
N LEU A 383 -3.98 -7.30 -7.49
CA LEU A 383 -3.11 -6.11 -7.51
C LEU A 383 -3.74 -4.98 -8.33
N SER A 384 -4.21 -5.28 -9.54
CA SER A 384 -4.88 -4.30 -10.41
C SER A 384 -6.15 -3.74 -9.78
N ALA A 385 -6.99 -4.62 -9.19
CA ALA A 385 -8.21 -4.20 -8.51
C ALA A 385 -7.90 -3.27 -7.31
N SER A 386 -6.89 -3.62 -6.51
CA SER A 386 -6.48 -2.81 -5.35
C SER A 386 -5.87 -1.47 -5.76
N ALA A 387 -5.10 -1.43 -6.86
CA ALA A 387 -4.52 -0.21 -7.40
C ALA A 387 -5.59 0.79 -7.86
N MET A 388 -6.74 0.33 -8.40
CA MET A 388 -7.88 1.20 -8.70
C MET A 388 -8.40 1.87 -7.41
N GLY A 389 -8.53 1.11 -6.33
CA GLY A 389 -8.88 1.64 -5.01
C GLY A 389 -7.90 2.72 -4.54
N TYR A 390 -6.61 2.46 -4.67
CA TYR A 390 -5.57 3.44 -4.32
C TYR A 390 -5.70 4.73 -5.15
N CYS A 391 -5.88 4.62 -6.47
CA CYS A 391 -6.07 5.78 -7.33
C CYS A 391 -7.25 6.66 -6.89
N ILE A 392 -8.39 6.05 -6.56
CA ILE A 392 -9.57 6.79 -6.09
C ILE A 392 -9.31 7.45 -4.73
N ALA A 393 -8.78 6.69 -3.77
CA ALA A 393 -8.48 7.19 -2.42
C ALA A 393 -7.50 8.37 -2.46
N ASN A 394 -6.41 8.21 -3.21
CA ASN A 394 -5.38 9.22 -3.40
C ASN A 394 -5.95 10.50 -4.05
N GLY A 395 -6.73 10.36 -5.12
CA GLY A 395 -7.37 11.48 -5.80
C GLY A 395 -8.29 12.28 -4.87
N ILE A 396 -9.14 11.61 -4.06
CA ILE A 396 -10.03 12.27 -3.10
C ILE A 396 -9.23 12.94 -1.97
N ALA A 397 -8.16 12.32 -1.48
CA ALA A 397 -7.35 12.91 -0.43
C ALA A 397 -6.54 14.13 -0.92
N LEU A 398 -6.03 14.10 -2.15
CA LEU A 398 -5.43 15.27 -2.79
C LEU A 398 -6.45 16.40 -2.97
N ALA A 399 -7.68 16.09 -3.35
CA ALA A 399 -8.77 17.06 -3.40
C ALA A 399 -9.10 17.64 -2.01
N ALA A 400 -9.02 16.82 -0.95
CA ALA A 400 -9.14 17.29 0.43
C ALA A 400 -8.06 18.31 0.78
N PHE A 401 -6.79 18.07 0.40
CA PHE A 401 -5.72 19.06 0.58
C PHE A 401 -6.03 20.39 -0.11
N VAL A 402 -6.43 20.36 -1.39
CA VAL A 402 -6.80 21.57 -2.12
C VAL A 402 -7.92 22.33 -1.39
N LYS A 403 -8.91 21.61 -0.86
CA LYS A 403 -9.99 22.18 -0.07
C LYS A 403 -9.49 22.82 1.21
N THR A 404 -8.57 22.19 1.96
CA THR A 404 -8.03 22.77 3.22
C THR A 404 -7.28 24.07 3.00
N ARG A 405 -6.72 24.28 1.80
CA ARG A 405 -6.00 25.50 1.44
C ARG A 405 -6.93 26.62 0.98
N ARG A 406 -8.06 26.28 0.34
CA ARG A 406 -8.97 27.25 -0.30
C ARG A 406 -10.18 27.63 0.55
N ASP A 407 -10.71 26.68 1.34
CA ASP A 407 -11.91 26.92 2.14
C ASP A 407 -11.59 27.77 3.38
N ALA A 408 -12.38 28.83 3.58
CA ALA A 408 -12.24 29.73 4.72
C ALA A 408 -12.32 29.04 6.08
N LYS A 409 -13.06 27.92 6.16
CA LYS A 409 -13.20 27.09 7.37
C LYS A 409 -11.84 26.61 7.92
N PHE A 410 -10.87 26.38 7.05
CA PHE A 410 -9.56 25.81 7.42
C PHE A 410 -8.42 26.83 7.44
N LYS A 411 -8.67 28.11 7.11
CA LYS A 411 -7.62 29.15 7.01
C LYS A 411 -6.96 29.51 8.33
N GLY A 412 -7.72 29.40 9.44
CA GLY A 412 -7.23 29.73 10.80
C GLY A 412 -6.56 28.58 11.55
N LEU A 413 -6.47 27.37 10.94
CA LEU A 413 -5.84 26.23 11.59
C LEU A 413 -4.33 26.39 11.63
N ASP A 414 -3.73 25.99 12.75
CA ASP A 414 -2.28 25.87 12.88
C ASP A 414 -1.73 24.84 11.90
N ARG A 415 -0.61 25.17 11.25
CA ARG A 415 0.07 24.34 10.25
C ARG A 415 1.54 24.18 10.63
N PRO A 416 1.88 23.26 11.56
CA PRO A 416 3.24 23.05 12.00
C PRO A 416 4.21 22.71 10.85
N PHE A 417 3.73 21.96 9.88
CA PHE A 417 4.40 21.76 8.59
C PHE A 417 3.54 22.34 7.47
N LYS A 418 4.15 23.06 6.53
CA LYS A 418 3.45 23.71 5.45
C LYS A 418 4.17 23.48 4.12
N ALA A 419 3.47 22.91 3.16
CA ALA A 419 3.95 22.77 1.79
C ALA A 419 4.13 24.16 1.13
N PRO A 420 4.97 24.31 0.10
CA PRO A 420 5.25 25.60 -0.55
C PRO A 420 3.99 26.35 -1.00
N ARG A 421 4.13 27.66 -1.21
CA ARG A 421 3.03 28.49 -1.75
C ARG A 421 2.68 28.01 -3.16
N GLY A 422 1.39 28.01 -3.50
CA GLY A 422 0.91 27.54 -4.80
C GLY A 422 0.83 26.02 -4.96
N TRP A 423 1.22 25.24 -3.92
CA TRP A 423 1.16 23.79 -3.98
C TRP A 423 -0.26 23.27 -4.24
N GLU A 424 -1.27 23.99 -3.80
CA GLU A 424 -2.68 23.69 -4.06
C GLU A 424 -3.05 23.66 -5.55
N TYR A 425 -2.36 24.43 -6.39
CA TYR A 425 -2.59 24.42 -7.85
C TYR A 425 -1.95 23.18 -8.47
N LEU A 426 -0.70 22.87 -8.09
CA LEU A 426 -0.01 21.65 -8.54
C LEU A 426 -0.83 20.41 -8.15
N ILE A 427 -1.25 20.33 -6.90
CA ILE A 427 -2.06 19.21 -6.41
C ILE A 427 -3.43 19.15 -7.10
N ALA A 428 -4.05 20.28 -7.43
CA ALA A 428 -5.29 20.30 -8.21
C ALA A 428 -5.09 19.69 -9.62
N VAL A 429 -3.98 19.98 -10.28
CA VAL A 429 -3.62 19.34 -11.56
C VAL A 429 -3.42 17.84 -11.37
N MET A 430 -2.74 17.42 -10.30
CA MET A 430 -2.55 16.01 -9.99
C MET A 430 -3.88 15.28 -9.73
N VAL A 431 -4.87 15.93 -9.10
CA VAL A 431 -6.24 15.36 -8.94
C VAL A 431 -6.88 15.10 -10.32
N VAL A 432 -6.75 16.04 -11.25
CA VAL A 432 -7.28 15.88 -12.63
C VAL A 432 -6.57 14.73 -13.33
N ILE A 433 -5.23 14.67 -13.27
CA ILE A 433 -4.44 13.56 -13.85
C ILE A 433 -4.86 12.23 -13.22
N GLN A 434 -5.06 12.18 -11.91
CA GLN A 434 -5.44 10.97 -11.18
C GLN A 434 -6.75 10.37 -11.71
N PHE A 435 -7.79 11.20 -11.89
CA PHE A 435 -9.11 10.73 -12.30
C PHE A 435 -9.30 10.66 -13.81
N CYS A 436 -8.63 11.51 -14.59
CA CYS A 436 -8.84 11.60 -16.04
C CYS A 436 -7.78 10.83 -16.84
N VAL A 437 -6.63 10.51 -16.25
CA VAL A 437 -5.54 9.80 -16.94
C VAL A 437 -5.21 8.49 -16.25
N TRP A 438 -4.70 8.53 -15.01
CA TRP A 438 -4.21 7.31 -14.34
C TRP A 438 -5.29 6.26 -14.15
N LEU A 439 -6.44 6.63 -13.59
CA LEU A 439 -7.50 5.67 -13.30
C LEU A 439 -8.12 5.06 -14.57
N PRO A 440 -8.52 5.82 -15.61
CA PRO A 440 -9.04 5.25 -16.84
C PRO A 440 -8.02 4.37 -17.59
N CYS A 441 -6.75 4.81 -17.66
CA CYS A 441 -5.68 4.03 -18.31
C CYS A 441 -5.36 2.75 -17.53
N LEU A 442 -5.40 2.78 -16.19
CA LEU A 442 -5.26 1.59 -15.35
C LEU A 442 -6.40 0.59 -15.56
N ILE A 443 -7.64 1.06 -15.70
CA ILE A 443 -8.79 0.20 -16.00
C ILE A 443 -8.61 -0.47 -17.37
N TYR A 444 -8.20 0.28 -18.38
CA TYR A 444 -7.92 -0.24 -19.72
C TYR A 444 -6.78 -1.25 -19.70
N TRP A 445 -5.68 -0.93 -19.01
CA TRP A 445 -4.54 -1.81 -18.82
C TRP A 445 -4.96 -3.13 -18.15
N SER A 446 -5.72 -3.05 -17.07
CA SER A 446 -6.21 -4.19 -16.32
C SER A 446 -7.11 -5.09 -17.18
N TYR A 447 -7.98 -4.49 -18.02
CA TYR A 447 -8.83 -5.21 -18.93
C TYR A 447 -8.05 -6.01 -19.98
N ASN A 448 -6.99 -5.42 -20.55
CA ASN A 448 -6.26 -6.05 -21.66
C ASN A 448 -5.18 -7.05 -21.22
N LEU A 449 -4.58 -6.85 -20.04
CA LEU A 449 -3.35 -7.55 -19.64
C LEU A 449 -3.50 -8.46 -18.42
N SER A 450 -4.43 -8.19 -17.51
CA SER A 450 -4.49 -8.93 -16.23
C SER A 450 -5.74 -9.80 -16.06
N GLY A 451 -6.12 -10.55 -17.09
CA GLY A 451 -7.23 -11.50 -16.97
C GLY A 451 -8.59 -10.93 -17.41
N GLY A 452 -8.62 -9.93 -18.28
CA GLY A 452 -9.84 -9.40 -18.86
C GLY A 452 -10.67 -8.56 -17.90
N LEU A 453 -11.99 -8.81 -17.87
CA LEU A 453 -12.92 -8.00 -17.08
C LEU A 453 -12.89 -8.29 -15.57
N MET A 454 -12.33 -9.42 -15.14
CA MET A 454 -12.41 -9.89 -13.75
C MET A 454 -11.77 -8.93 -12.73
N PRO A 455 -10.59 -8.35 -12.94
CA PRO A 455 -10.01 -7.38 -11.99
C PRO A 455 -10.90 -6.16 -11.79
N ALA A 456 -11.45 -5.62 -12.90
CA ALA A 456 -12.34 -4.47 -12.86
C ALA A 456 -13.66 -4.79 -12.13
N ILE A 457 -14.25 -5.97 -12.39
CA ILE A 457 -15.47 -6.43 -11.70
C ILE A 457 -15.18 -6.64 -10.22
N LEU A 458 -14.10 -7.34 -9.85
CA LEU A 458 -13.74 -7.59 -8.46
C LEU A 458 -13.55 -6.27 -7.70
N GLY A 459 -12.76 -5.35 -8.27
CA GLY A 459 -12.55 -4.04 -7.70
C GLY A 459 -13.87 -3.26 -7.55
N ALA A 460 -14.66 -3.18 -8.61
CA ALA A 460 -15.95 -2.48 -8.59
C ALA A 460 -16.91 -3.08 -7.55
N VAL A 461 -17.04 -4.41 -7.48
CA VAL A 461 -17.92 -5.08 -6.50
C VAL A 461 -17.50 -4.72 -5.08
N ILE A 462 -16.23 -4.86 -4.73
CA ILE A 462 -15.76 -4.57 -3.37
C ILE A 462 -15.94 -3.08 -3.02
N LEU A 463 -15.66 -2.18 -3.97
CA LEU A 463 -15.83 -0.75 -3.76
C LEU A 463 -17.31 -0.37 -3.63
N LEU A 464 -18.19 -0.93 -4.45
CA LEU A 464 -19.62 -0.65 -4.43
C LEU A 464 -20.35 -1.28 -3.24
N LEU A 465 -19.86 -2.40 -2.69
CA LEU A 465 -20.39 -2.99 -1.46
C LEU A 465 -20.36 -2.01 -0.27
N PHE A 466 -19.50 -1.01 -0.32
CA PHE A 466 -19.48 0.03 0.71
C PHE A 466 -20.76 0.87 0.74
N ILE A 467 -21.44 1.05 -0.41
CA ILE A 467 -22.63 1.89 -0.49
C ILE A 467 -23.74 1.38 0.46
N PRO A 468 -24.25 0.12 0.29
CA PRO A 468 -25.28 -0.39 1.19
C PRO A 468 -24.80 -0.52 2.64
N LEU A 469 -23.54 -0.88 2.86
CA LEU A 469 -22.97 -0.95 4.21
C LEU A 469 -22.98 0.42 4.90
N TRP A 470 -22.54 1.46 4.19
CA TRP A 470 -22.50 2.81 4.73
C TRP A 470 -23.91 3.35 5.01
N TRP A 471 -24.87 3.10 4.11
CA TRP A 471 -26.26 3.48 4.31
C TRP A 471 -26.84 2.82 5.56
N TYR A 472 -26.65 1.51 5.70
CA TYR A 472 -27.08 0.78 6.90
C TYR A 472 -26.52 1.39 8.17
N VAL A 473 -25.21 1.70 8.22
CA VAL A 473 -24.56 2.30 9.40
C VAL A 473 -25.09 3.72 9.67
N GLN A 474 -25.44 4.49 8.63
CA GLN A 474 -25.97 5.84 8.83
C GLN A 474 -27.40 5.81 9.39
N ASP A 475 -28.22 4.82 9.03
CA ASP A 475 -29.59 4.66 9.52
C ASP A 475 -29.66 4.15 10.97
N HIS A 476 -28.67 3.34 11.41
CA HIS A 476 -28.64 2.71 12.73
C HIS A 476 -27.63 3.37 13.71
N LYS A 477 -27.37 4.65 13.54
CA LYS A 477 -26.37 5.38 14.38
C LYS A 477 -26.68 5.40 15.86
N ASP A 478 -27.94 5.42 16.22
CA ASP A 478 -28.39 5.58 17.60
C ASP A 478 -28.22 4.28 18.38
N ASP A 479 -28.41 3.12 17.75
CA ASP A 479 -28.17 1.79 18.35
C ASP A 479 -26.68 1.58 18.67
N VAL A 480 -25.79 2.21 17.89
CA VAL A 480 -24.31 2.12 18.02
C VAL A 480 -23.79 2.96 19.20
N SER A 481 -24.56 3.94 19.72
CA SER A 481 -24.16 4.80 20.82
C SER A 481 -24.46 4.22 22.20
N GLU A 482 -25.45 3.34 22.33
CA GLU A 482 -25.85 2.74 23.60
C GLU A 482 -24.92 1.62 24.07
N ASP A 483 -24.29 0.87 23.16
CA ASP A 483 -23.31 -0.17 23.53
C ASP A 483 -22.03 0.36 24.22
N ARG A 484 -21.77 1.67 24.16
CA ARG A 484 -20.66 2.29 24.91
C ARG A 484 -20.93 2.44 26.41
N CYS A 485 -22.18 2.45 26.82
CA CYS A 485 -22.57 2.62 28.23
C CYS A 485 -22.74 1.31 28.98
N SER A 486 -22.87 0.17 28.32
CA SER A 486 -23.10 -1.14 28.95
C SER A 486 -21.82 -1.94 29.23
N GLY A 487 -20.67 -1.48 28.79
CA GLY A 487 -19.35 -2.12 29.05
C GLY A 487 -18.70 -1.69 30.37
N LYS A 488 -19.50 -1.55 31.45
CA LYS A 488 -19.00 -1.56 32.84
C LYS A 488 -19.22 -2.96 33.36
N GLU A 489 -18.20 -3.81 33.19
CA GLU A 489 -17.83 -4.84 34.18
C GLU A 489 -16.43 -5.36 33.84
#